data_3e76d700da0a7b4c5def256e51b15263
#
_entry.id   3e76d700da0a7b4c5def256e51b15263
#
_cell.length_a   1.000
_cell.length_b   1.000
_cell.length_c   1.000
_cell.angle_alpha   90.00
_cell.angle_beta   90.00
_cell.angle_gamma   90.00
#
_symmetry.space_group_name_H-M   'P 1'
#
loop_
_entity.id
_entity.type
_entity.pdbx_description
1 polymer ?
#
loop_
_entity_poly.entity_id
_entity_poly.type
_entity_poly.pdbx_seq_one_letter_code
_entity_poly.pdbx_strand_id
1 'polypeptide(L)'
;MATALDSAPTGTTSANDPTNIIVETRNLGKIYRDFWGRKKVHALKSLDLEVRRGEIFGLLGPNGSGKSTTIKLMLGLLFPTSGRVFVFGKDATDVSKNERIGYLPEESYLYKFLNADETLDFYGRLFDMSAEERRERTAKLIKMVKLEHARRRQLKEYSKGMTRRIGLAQALINEPEFLVLDEPTTGLDPLGTRDMKDLILRLRDEGKTILLCSHQLADVQDVCDRVAILHQGELKELGRVDSLLKMQDVTQIHASGLSDEAKGKIKKIIEESGGELQRMDNPTTTMEDLFLDIVKESELRPGRRGGRGEN
;
A
#
# COMPACT_ATOMS: atom_id res chain seq x y z
N MET A 1 27.22 33.49 -32.67
CA MET A 1 26.42 33.69 -31.45
C MET A 1 25.77 32.35 -31.13
N ALA A 2 26.32 31.62 -30.19
CA ALA A 2 25.87 30.32 -29.76
C ALA A 2 25.08 30.50 -28.47
N THR A 3 23.81 30.10 -28.49
CA THR A 3 22.92 30.12 -27.33
C THR A 3 23.15 28.83 -26.55
N ALA A 4 23.58 28.96 -25.32
CA ALA A 4 23.73 27.88 -24.36
C ALA A 4 22.35 27.32 -23.95
N LEU A 5 22.21 26.02 -24.06
CA LEU A 5 21.09 25.27 -23.49
C LEU A 5 21.44 25.00 -22.00
N ASP A 6 20.64 25.58 -21.16
CA ASP A 6 20.70 25.44 -19.70
C ASP A 6 20.23 24.03 -19.33
N SER A 7 21.14 23.23 -18.78
CA SER A 7 20.87 21.87 -18.30
C SER A 7 20.29 21.94 -16.89
N ALA A 8 19.04 21.50 -16.74
CA ALA A 8 18.41 21.26 -15.45
C ALA A 8 19.22 20.23 -14.63
N PRO A 9 19.39 20.43 -13.31
CA PRO A 9 20.11 19.48 -12.47
C PRO A 9 19.24 18.25 -12.20
N THR A 10 19.62 17.10 -12.78
CA THR A 10 19.16 15.79 -12.34
C THR A 10 19.79 15.46 -11.00
N GLY A 11 19.09 15.79 -9.93
CA GLY A 11 19.48 15.40 -8.57
C GLY A 11 19.31 13.90 -8.34
N THR A 12 20.32 13.10 -8.67
CA THR A 12 20.44 11.73 -8.15
C THR A 12 20.82 11.81 -6.68
N THR A 13 19.82 11.79 -5.79
CA THR A 13 20.04 11.60 -4.36
C THR A 13 20.68 10.24 -4.14
N SER A 14 21.89 10.23 -3.58
CA SER A 14 22.63 9.00 -3.23
C SER A 14 21.75 8.12 -2.31
N ALA A 15 21.65 6.83 -2.62
CA ALA A 15 20.85 5.84 -1.87
C ALA A 15 21.25 5.69 -0.38
N ASN A 16 22.34 6.32 0.05
CA ASN A 16 22.91 6.26 1.40
C ASN A 16 22.87 7.60 2.16
N ASP A 17 22.06 8.57 1.74
CA ASP A 17 21.88 9.80 2.50
C ASP A 17 20.99 9.54 3.72
N PRO A 18 21.47 9.69 4.98
CA PRO A 18 20.70 9.47 6.19
C PRO A 18 19.46 10.39 6.29
N THR A 19 19.44 11.50 5.56
CA THR A 19 18.27 12.41 5.49
C THR A 19 17.11 11.81 4.69
N ASN A 20 17.36 10.73 3.93
CA ASN A 20 16.37 10.04 3.11
C ASN A 20 15.57 8.95 3.86
N ILE A 21 15.93 8.68 5.14
CA ILE A 21 15.25 7.65 5.94
C ILE A 21 14.13 8.29 6.75
N ILE A 22 12.90 7.79 6.55
CA ILE A 22 11.71 8.21 7.32
C ILE A 22 11.54 7.37 8.58
N VAL A 23 11.71 6.04 8.47
CA VAL A 23 11.63 5.11 9.59
C VAL A 23 12.90 4.30 9.69
N GLU A 24 13.44 4.16 10.88
CA GLU A 24 14.58 3.30 11.19
C GLU A 24 14.29 2.50 12.45
N THR A 25 14.51 1.19 12.40
CA THR A 25 14.47 0.33 13.60
C THR A 25 15.84 -0.28 13.83
N ARG A 26 16.26 -0.32 15.10
CA ARG A 26 17.56 -0.87 15.53
C ARG A 26 17.34 -1.91 16.61
N ASN A 27 17.56 -3.19 16.27
CA ASN A 27 17.39 -4.35 17.16
C ASN A 27 16.03 -4.33 17.89
N LEU A 28 14.97 -3.89 17.17
CA LEU A 28 13.65 -3.64 17.75
C LEU A 28 13.01 -4.95 18.20
N GLY A 29 12.74 -5.07 19.50
CA GLY A 29 12.13 -6.26 20.10
C GLY A 29 10.93 -5.93 20.99
N LYS A 30 9.91 -6.82 20.96
CA LYS A 30 8.73 -6.70 21.79
C LYS A 30 8.30 -8.04 22.35
N ILE A 31 8.27 -8.11 23.70
CA ILE A 31 7.76 -9.25 24.46
C ILE A 31 6.52 -8.78 25.22
N TYR A 32 5.39 -9.43 24.97
CA TYR A 32 4.21 -9.27 25.80
C TYR A 32 4.34 -10.18 27.03
N ARG A 33 4.02 -9.64 28.21
CA ARG A 33 4.05 -10.36 29.48
C ARG A 33 2.62 -10.50 30.02
N ASP A 34 2.38 -11.53 30.81
CA ASP A 34 1.13 -11.64 31.55
C ASP A 34 1.16 -10.73 32.82
N PHE A 35 0.04 -10.69 33.52
CA PHE A 35 -0.07 -9.90 34.77
C PHE A 35 1.02 -10.25 35.80
N TRP A 36 1.53 -11.48 35.78
CA TRP A 36 2.57 -11.97 36.67
C TRP A 36 4.00 -11.72 36.16
N GLY A 37 4.13 -10.97 35.04
CA GLY A 37 5.43 -10.65 34.44
C GLY A 37 6.06 -11.79 33.63
N ARG A 38 5.39 -12.96 33.48
CA ARG A 38 5.90 -14.08 32.67
C ARG A 38 5.79 -13.77 31.22
N LYS A 39 6.79 -14.20 30.42
CA LYS A 39 6.78 -14.05 28.96
C LYS A 39 5.60 -14.81 28.35
N LYS A 40 4.67 -14.11 27.70
CA LYS A 40 3.50 -14.70 27.07
C LYS A 40 3.69 -14.87 25.56
N VAL A 41 4.12 -13.79 24.89
CA VAL A 41 4.32 -13.77 23.43
C VAL A 41 5.55 -12.95 23.11
N HIS A 42 6.46 -13.49 22.29
CA HIS A 42 7.58 -12.77 21.71
C HIS A 42 7.17 -12.27 20.33
N ALA A 43 6.55 -11.11 20.28
CA ALA A 43 5.95 -10.57 19.07
C ALA A 43 6.97 -10.05 18.06
N LEU A 44 8.12 -9.53 18.53
CA LEU A 44 9.27 -9.14 17.73
C LEU A 44 10.54 -9.55 18.46
N LYS A 45 11.45 -10.25 17.78
CA LYS A 45 12.69 -10.75 18.38
C LYS A 45 13.85 -9.76 18.22
N SER A 46 14.12 -9.35 16.99
CA SER A 46 15.07 -8.29 16.63
C SER A 46 14.72 -7.87 15.21
N LEU A 47 14.26 -6.64 15.04
CA LEU A 47 13.87 -6.11 13.74
C LEU A 47 14.74 -4.90 13.41
N ASP A 48 15.49 -5.02 12.33
CA ASP A 48 16.26 -3.93 11.72
C ASP A 48 15.67 -3.68 10.33
N LEU A 49 15.09 -2.50 10.12
CA LEU A 49 14.55 -2.08 8.84
C LEU A 49 14.64 -0.57 8.67
N GLU A 50 14.63 -0.15 7.41
CA GLU A 50 14.61 1.25 7.00
C GLU A 50 13.52 1.46 5.96
N VAL A 51 12.71 2.50 6.16
CA VAL A 51 11.76 3.01 5.16
C VAL A 51 12.28 4.33 4.63
N ARG A 52 12.41 4.43 3.31
CA ARG A 52 12.99 5.60 2.64
C ARG A 52 11.89 6.56 2.21
N ARG A 53 12.26 7.83 2.09
CA ARG A 53 11.35 8.88 1.63
C ARG A 53 10.86 8.61 0.20
N GLY A 54 9.53 8.75 -0.02
CA GLY A 54 8.92 8.63 -1.34
C GLY A 54 8.75 7.20 -1.86
N GLU A 55 9.05 6.16 -1.04
CA GLU A 55 8.78 4.77 -1.42
C GLU A 55 7.45 4.25 -0.84
N ILE A 56 6.89 3.23 -1.48
CA ILE A 56 5.90 2.34 -0.87
C ILE A 56 6.63 1.13 -0.33
N PHE A 57 6.70 1.03 0.99
CA PHE A 57 7.35 -0.07 1.69
C PHE A 57 6.32 -1.06 2.20
N GLY A 58 6.39 -2.32 1.75
CA GLY A 58 5.51 -3.40 2.17
C GLY A 58 6.02 -4.12 3.43
N LEU A 59 5.17 -4.29 4.44
CA LEU A 59 5.43 -5.14 5.60
C LEU A 59 4.52 -6.36 5.54
N LEU A 60 5.06 -7.48 5.10
CA LEU A 60 4.36 -8.72 4.79
C LEU A 60 4.49 -9.75 5.91
N GLY A 61 3.51 -10.62 6.00
CA GLY A 61 3.58 -11.80 6.86
C GLY A 61 2.19 -12.27 7.31
N PRO A 62 2.09 -13.52 7.76
CA PRO A 62 0.85 -14.07 8.28
C PRO A 62 0.37 -13.35 9.55
N ASN A 63 -0.86 -13.63 9.97
CA ASN A 63 -1.38 -13.14 11.24
C ASN A 63 -0.48 -13.57 12.39
N GLY A 64 -0.19 -12.65 13.32
CA GLY A 64 0.72 -12.91 14.44
C GLY A 64 2.21 -12.81 14.11
N SER A 65 2.61 -12.45 12.88
CA SER A 65 4.03 -12.30 12.51
C SER A 65 4.72 -11.08 13.13
N GLY A 66 3.98 -10.12 13.68
CA GLY A 66 4.52 -8.92 14.32
C GLY A 66 4.20 -7.59 13.60
N LYS A 67 3.51 -7.60 12.44
CA LYS A 67 3.19 -6.39 11.64
C LYS A 67 2.52 -5.28 12.47
N SER A 68 1.35 -5.55 13.03
CA SER A 68 0.60 -4.55 13.82
C SER A 68 1.34 -4.14 15.11
N THR A 69 2.18 -5.02 15.66
CA THR A 69 3.08 -4.66 16.76
C THR A 69 4.13 -3.65 16.30
N THR A 70 4.73 -3.87 15.13
CA THR A 70 5.72 -2.97 14.52
C THR A 70 5.09 -1.59 14.26
N ILE A 71 3.91 -1.54 13.64
CA ILE A 71 3.15 -0.28 13.43
C ILE A 71 2.95 0.46 14.76
N LYS A 72 2.42 -0.21 15.79
CA LYS A 72 2.13 0.41 17.09
C LYS A 72 3.39 0.95 17.78
N LEU A 73 4.54 0.28 17.60
CA LEU A 73 5.83 0.77 18.10
C LEU A 73 6.29 2.02 17.33
N MET A 74 6.16 2.05 15.99
CA MET A 74 6.49 3.20 15.16
C MET A 74 5.63 4.43 15.49
N LEU A 75 4.35 4.22 15.77
CA LEU A 75 3.41 5.29 16.14
C LEU A 75 3.57 5.76 17.60
N GLY A 76 4.40 5.09 18.42
CA GLY A 76 4.55 5.40 19.84
C GLY A 76 3.35 4.96 20.69
N LEU A 77 2.48 4.10 20.15
CA LEU A 77 1.33 3.52 20.86
C LEU A 77 1.74 2.34 21.77
N LEU A 78 2.95 1.82 21.56
CA LEU A 78 3.59 0.79 22.37
C LEU A 78 5.05 1.16 22.61
N PHE A 79 5.59 0.70 23.76
CA PHE A 79 7.01 0.82 24.07
C PHE A 79 7.74 -0.48 23.71
N PRO A 80 8.95 -0.42 23.13
CA PRO A 80 9.76 -1.59 22.86
C PRO A 80 10.23 -2.24 24.17
N THR A 81 10.48 -3.55 24.13
CA THR A 81 11.15 -4.27 25.23
C THR A 81 12.66 -4.20 25.09
N SER A 82 13.16 -4.12 23.86
CA SER A 82 14.56 -3.93 23.51
C SER A 82 14.66 -3.15 22.19
N GLY A 83 15.84 -2.59 21.92
CA GLY A 83 16.10 -1.81 20.72
C GLY A 83 15.40 -0.45 20.72
N ARG A 84 15.38 0.19 19.55
CA ARG A 84 14.79 1.52 19.34
C ARG A 84 14.11 1.61 17.98
N VAL A 85 13.17 2.54 17.87
CA VAL A 85 12.57 2.92 16.59
C VAL A 85 12.54 4.44 16.47
N PHE A 86 12.97 4.93 15.32
CA PHE A 86 12.99 6.35 14.98
C PHE A 86 12.06 6.61 13.81
N VAL A 87 11.33 7.72 13.86
CA VAL A 87 10.49 8.20 12.76
C VAL A 87 10.81 9.68 12.55
N PHE A 88 11.15 10.06 11.31
CA PHE A 88 11.70 11.39 10.98
C PHE A 88 12.92 11.77 11.82
N GLY A 89 13.78 10.79 12.15
CA GLY A 89 14.95 10.98 12.99
C GLY A 89 14.66 11.19 14.49
N LYS A 90 13.38 11.23 14.91
CA LYS A 90 12.95 11.33 16.30
C LYS A 90 12.63 9.97 16.88
N ASP A 91 12.93 9.77 18.16
CA ASP A 91 12.48 8.57 18.86
C ASP A 91 10.96 8.42 18.78
N ALA A 92 10.46 7.20 18.63
CA ALA A 92 9.03 6.95 18.46
C ALA A 92 8.17 7.40 19.65
N THR A 93 8.76 7.59 20.82
CA THR A 93 8.08 8.14 22.00
C THR A 93 7.83 9.65 21.91
N ASP A 94 8.52 10.37 21.02
CA ASP A 94 8.23 11.78 20.75
C ASP A 94 6.95 11.89 19.89
N VAL A 95 5.85 12.24 20.54
CA VAL A 95 4.52 12.34 19.91
C VAL A 95 4.41 13.46 18.86
N SER A 96 5.29 14.48 18.90
CA SER A 96 5.26 15.59 17.93
C SER A 96 5.41 15.16 16.48
N LYS A 97 6.06 14.01 16.23
CA LYS A 97 6.18 13.41 14.90
C LYS A 97 4.84 12.98 14.30
N ASN A 98 3.83 12.69 15.16
CA ASN A 98 2.55 12.14 14.70
C ASN A 98 1.73 13.16 13.90
N GLU A 99 2.00 14.46 14.02
CA GLU A 99 1.40 15.49 13.18
C GLU A 99 1.73 15.31 11.69
N ARG A 100 2.84 14.62 11.37
CA ARG A 100 3.31 14.34 10.01
C ARG A 100 2.95 12.93 9.55
N ILE A 101 2.21 12.17 10.37
CA ILE A 101 1.85 10.77 10.10
C ILE A 101 0.34 10.67 9.89
N GLY A 102 -0.07 9.96 8.82
CA GLY A 102 -1.44 9.51 8.64
C GLY A 102 -1.52 8.00 8.92
N TYR A 103 -2.55 7.58 9.63
CA TYR A 103 -2.73 6.18 9.97
C TYR A 103 -4.12 5.67 9.62
N LEU A 104 -4.16 4.64 8.79
CA LEU A 104 -5.36 3.85 8.50
C LEU A 104 -5.22 2.48 9.19
N PRO A 105 -5.87 2.24 10.33
CA PRO A 105 -5.85 0.93 11.00
C PRO A 105 -6.64 -0.12 10.22
N GLU A 106 -6.42 -1.40 10.49
CA GLU A 106 -7.20 -2.52 9.91
C GLU A 106 -8.70 -2.34 10.15
N GLU A 107 -9.10 -1.97 11.38
CA GLU A 107 -10.45 -1.57 11.72
C GLU A 107 -10.51 -0.06 12.00
N SER A 108 -11.30 0.67 11.22
CA SER A 108 -11.49 2.10 11.40
C SER A 108 -12.61 2.36 12.42
N TYR A 109 -12.25 2.83 13.61
CA TYR A 109 -13.18 3.18 14.68
C TYR A 109 -13.76 4.59 14.50
N LEU A 110 -14.46 4.80 13.37
CA LEU A 110 -15.10 6.08 13.07
C LEU A 110 -16.47 6.17 13.76
N TYR A 111 -16.88 7.40 14.10
CA TYR A 111 -18.19 7.67 14.71
C TYR A 111 -19.32 7.42 13.70
N LYS A 112 -20.01 6.31 13.82
CA LYS A 112 -21.01 5.82 12.86
C LYS A 112 -22.24 6.73 12.67
N PHE A 113 -22.50 7.63 13.60
CA PHE A 113 -23.61 8.61 13.53
C PHE A 113 -23.25 9.89 12.76
N LEU A 114 -21.95 10.13 12.49
CA LEU A 114 -21.49 11.23 11.66
C LEU A 114 -21.59 10.87 10.17
N ASN A 115 -21.70 11.89 9.31
CA ASN A 115 -21.50 11.77 7.87
C ASN A 115 -20.03 12.04 7.49
N ALA A 116 -19.67 11.97 6.20
CA ALA A 116 -18.29 12.18 5.76
C ALA A 116 -17.77 13.60 6.03
N ASP A 117 -18.60 14.62 5.78
CA ASP A 117 -18.23 16.01 6.04
C ASP A 117 -17.95 16.25 7.53
N GLU A 118 -18.85 15.79 8.39
CA GLU A 118 -18.74 15.94 9.85
C GLU A 118 -17.52 15.17 10.39
N THR A 119 -17.26 13.98 9.84
CA THR A 119 -16.10 13.17 10.23
C THR A 119 -14.80 13.89 9.91
N LEU A 120 -14.63 14.38 8.67
CA LEU A 120 -13.40 15.06 8.29
C LEU A 120 -13.25 16.44 8.97
N ASP A 121 -14.35 17.18 9.18
CA ASP A 121 -14.32 18.43 9.97
C ASP A 121 -13.88 18.15 11.42
N PHE A 122 -14.42 17.09 12.04
CA PHE A 122 -14.02 16.70 13.39
C PHE A 122 -12.52 16.40 13.49
N TYR A 123 -11.97 15.58 12.58
CA TYR A 123 -10.54 15.28 12.61
C TYR A 123 -9.68 16.49 12.26
N GLY A 124 -10.11 17.36 11.33
CA GLY A 124 -9.40 18.60 11.02
C GLY A 124 -9.31 19.58 12.21
N ARG A 125 -10.31 19.58 13.09
CA ARG A 125 -10.24 20.36 14.35
C ARG A 125 -9.18 19.84 15.32
N LEU A 126 -8.90 18.54 15.32
CA LEU A 126 -7.85 17.96 16.17
C LEU A 126 -6.43 18.37 15.74
N PHE A 127 -6.29 18.88 14.52
CA PHE A 127 -5.05 19.45 13.98
C PHE A 127 -5.06 20.97 13.93
N ASP A 128 -5.94 21.64 14.71
CA ASP A 128 -6.06 23.10 14.84
C ASP A 128 -6.23 23.84 13.49
N MET A 129 -6.78 23.14 12.48
CA MET A 129 -7.04 23.73 11.16
C MET A 129 -8.15 24.78 11.24
N SER A 130 -8.02 25.89 10.50
CA SER A 130 -9.07 26.88 10.35
C SER A 130 -10.34 26.31 9.72
N ALA A 131 -11.48 26.97 9.90
CA ALA A 131 -12.75 26.51 9.31
C ALA A 131 -12.72 26.49 7.77
N GLU A 132 -11.98 27.39 7.16
CA GLU A 132 -11.81 27.48 5.71
C GLU A 132 -10.97 26.32 5.20
N GLU A 133 -9.79 26.09 5.78
CA GLU A 133 -8.92 24.96 5.45
C GLU A 133 -9.64 23.62 5.60
N ARG A 134 -10.39 23.41 6.69
CA ARG A 134 -11.16 22.19 6.89
C ARG A 134 -12.17 21.97 5.78
N ARG A 135 -12.89 23.05 5.37
CA ARG A 135 -13.89 22.96 4.30
C ARG A 135 -13.27 22.56 2.96
N GLU A 136 -12.19 23.23 2.57
CA GLU A 136 -11.47 22.94 1.32
C GLU A 136 -10.87 21.54 1.33
N ARG A 137 -10.21 21.18 2.43
CA ARG A 137 -9.59 19.88 2.61
C ARG A 137 -10.63 18.75 2.56
N THR A 138 -11.73 18.89 3.28
CA THR A 138 -12.84 17.93 3.27
C THR A 138 -13.37 17.71 1.85
N ALA A 139 -13.63 18.80 1.10
CA ALA A 139 -14.12 18.68 -0.27
C ALA A 139 -13.12 17.95 -1.18
N LYS A 140 -11.82 18.31 -1.09
CA LYS A 140 -10.74 17.66 -1.85
C LYS A 140 -10.65 16.17 -1.53
N LEU A 141 -10.65 15.79 -0.25
CA LEU A 141 -10.50 14.42 0.19
C LEU A 141 -11.71 13.55 -0.18
N ILE A 142 -12.95 14.04 0.01
CA ILE A 142 -14.17 13.33 -0.38
C ILE A 142 -14.16 13.02 -1.88
N LYS A 143 -13.73 13.96 -2.71
CA LYS A 143 -13.58 13.76 -4.15
C LYS A 143 -12.47 12.75 -4.47
N MET A 144 -11.31 12.86 -3.80
CA MET A 144 -10.17 11.94 -3.98
C MET A 144 -10.57 10.48 -3.73
N VAL A 145 -11.37 10.22 -2.69
CA VAL A 145 -11.81 8.86 -2.33
C VAL A 145 -13.14 8.45 -3.00
N LYS A 146 -13.67 9.26 -3.94
CA LYS A 146 -14.90 9.00 -4.73
C LYS A 146 -16.14 8.78 -3.85
N LEU A 147 -16.34 9.60 -2.83
CA LEU A 147 -17.48 9.51 -1.89
C LEU A 147 -18.48 10.67 -2.00
N GLU A 148 -18.44 11.50 -3.07
CA GLU A 148 -19.33 12.64 -3.24
C GLU A 148 -20.81 12.24 -3.21
N HIS A 149 -21.15 11.10 -3.82
CA HIS A 149 -22.50 10.58 -3.91
C HIS A 149 -23.10 10.17 -2.56
N ALA A 150 -22.26 9.92 -1.56
CA ALA A 150 -22.66 9.44 -0.24
C ALA A 150 -22.28 10.39 0.91
N ARG A 151 -21.65 11.56 0.59
CA ARG A 151 -21.05 12.44 1.60
C ARG A 151 -21.97 12.88 2.74
N ARG A 152 -23.28 12.93 2.50
CA ARG A 152 -24.31 13.35 3.49
C ARG A 152 -24.96 12.18 4.23
N ARG A 153 -24.69 10.92 3.82
CA ARG A 153 -25.19 9.74 4.51
C ARG A 153 -24.37 9.50 5.78
N GLN A 154 -25.01 8.97 6.82
CA GLN A 154 -24.30 8.58 8.04
C GLN A 154 -23.36 7.39 7.76
N LEU A 155 -22.21 7.36 8.44
CA LEU A 155 -21.23 6.29 8.24
C LEU A 155 -21.75 4.89 8.59
N LYS A 156 -22.80 4.79 9.42
CA LYS A 156 -23.48 3.49 9.67
C LYS A 156 -24.12 2.88 8.41
N GLU A 157 -24.39 3.69 7.39
CA GLU A 157 -24.99 3.28 6.13
C GLU A 157 -23.95 2.95 5.05
N TYR A 158 -22.67 3.14 5.40
CA TYR A 158 -21.57 2.90 4.47
C TYR A 158 -21.28 1.40 4.35
N SER A 159 -21.01 0.97 3.10
CA SER A 159 -20.43 -0.34 2.87
C SER A 159 -19.02 -0.42 3.48
N LYS A 160 -18.47 -1.62 3.61
CA LYS A 160 -17.10 -1.82 4.10
C LYS A 160 -16.10 -1.04 3.25
N GLY A 161 -16.27 -1.06 1.92
CA GLY A 161 -15.43 -0.29 0.99
C GLY A 161 -15.54 1.22 1.18
N MET A 162 -16.75 1.75 1.36
CA MET A 162 -16.95 3.18 1.65
C MET A 162 -16.33 3.58 2.99
N THR A 163 -16.46 2.73 4.01
CA THR A 163 -15.85 2.94 5.33
C THR A 163 -14.32 2.96 5.22
N ARG A 164 -13.74 2.09 4.39
CA ARG A 164 -12.31 2.05 4.16
C ARG A 164 -11.81 3.32 3.47
N ARG A 165 -12.54 3.79 2.44
CA ARG A 165 -12.25 5.03 1.71
C ARG A 165 -12.31 6.27 2.60
N ILE A 166 -13.34 6.42 3.44
CA ILE A 166 -13.42 7.57 4.37
C ILE A 166 -12.36 7.49 5.47
N GLY A 167 -11.97 6.28 5.91
CA GLY A 167 -10.84 6.07 6.81
C GLY A 167 -9.51 6.54 6.21
N LEU A 168 -9.29 6.28 4.91
CA LEU A 168 -8.11 6.80 4.22
C LEU A 168 -8.18 8.33 4.09
N ALA A 169 -9.33 8.91 3.77
CA ALA A 169 -9.51 10.36 3.75
C ALA A 169 -9.22 10.99 5.12
N GLN A 170 -9.64 10.35 6.21
CA GLN A 170 -9.31 10.78 7.58
C GLN A 170 -7.80 10.71 7.84
N ALA A 171 -7.12 9.65 7.40
CA ALA A 171 -5.66 9.54 7.54
C ALA A 171 -4.87 10.57 6.72
N LEU A 172 -5.50 11.22 5.75
CA LEU A 172 -4.92 12.25 4.89
C LEU A 172 -5.25 13.70 5.32
N ILE A 173 -6.05 13.89 6.38
CA ILE A 173 -6.60 15.21 6.74
C ILE A 173 -5.51 16.24 7.05
N ASN A 174 -4.43 15.83 7.72
CA ASN A 174 -3.31 16.66 8.14
C ASN A 174 -2.16 16.76 7.10
N GLU A 175 -2.39 16.37 5.83
CA GLU A 175 -1.36 16.31 4.77
C GLU A 175 -0.07 15.57 5.18
N PRO A 176 -0.17 14.37 5.70
CA PRO A 176 1.00 13.67 6.23
C PRO A 176 2.07 13.46 5.16
N GLU A 177 3.33 13.44 5.59
CA GLU A 177 4.47 13.04 4.76
C GLU A 177 4.62 11.51 4.74
N PHE A 178 4.18 10.85 5.82
CA PHE A 178 4.26 9.41 6.00
C PHE A 178 2.88 8.82 6.27
N LEU A 179 2.48 7.85 5.46
CA LEU A 179 1.21 7.12 5.60
C LEU A 179 1.49 5.69 6.07
N VAL A 180 0.77 5.27 7.09
CA VAL A 180 0.77 3.88 7.56
C VAL A 180 -0.60 3.28 7.26
N LEU A 181 -0.64 2.29 6.40
CA LEU A 181 -1.86 1.63 5.92
C LEU A 181 -1.86 0.17 6.37
N ASP A 182 -2.71 -0.15 7.36
CA ASP A 182 -2.83 -1.52 7.88
C ASP A 182 -3.99 -2.23 7.17
N GLU A 183 -3.67 -3.21 6.32
CA GLU A 183 -4.62 -4.00 5.53
C GLU A 183 -5.59 -3.14 4.68
N PRO A 184 -5.12 -2.19 3.83
CA PRO A 184 -5.99 -1.20 3.18
C PRO A 184 -7.02 -1.79 2.21
N THR A 185 -6.78 -2.96 1.65
CA THR A 185 -7.60 -3.65 0.65
C THR A 185 -8.52 -4.71 1.22
N THR A 186 -8.33 -5.08 2.50
CA THR A 186 -9.08 -6.16 3.14
C THR A 186 -10.58 -5.91 3.15
N GLY A 187 -11.33 -6.84 2.53
CA GLY A 187 -12.78 -6.84 2.45
C GLY A 187 -13.36 -5.86 1.44
N LEU A 188 -12.57 -5.40 0.49
CA LEU A 188 -13.02 -4.73 -0.72
C LEU A 188 -13.36 -5.78 -1.79
N ASP A 189 -14.25 -5.41 -2.71
CA ASP A 189 -14.45 -6.13 -3.97
C ASP A 189 -13.27 -5.87 -4.93
N PRO A 190 -13.12 -6.61 -6.03
CA PRO A 190 -12.00 -6.44 -6.96
C PRO A 190 -11.86 -5.01 -7.50
N LEU A 191 -12.97 -4.35 -7.82
CA LEU A 191 -12.96 -2.97 -8.30
C LEU A 191 -12.51 -2.00 -7.21
N GLY A 192 -13.01 -2.16 -5.99
CA GLY A 192 -12.60 -1.38 -4.82
C GLY A 192 -11.13 -1.58 -4.46
N THR A 193 -10.62 -2.81 -4.59
CA THR A 193 -9.19 -3.14 -4.39
C THR A 193 -8.34 -2.40 -5.40
N ARG A 194 -8.69 -2.45 -6.69
CA ARG A 194 -7.97 -1.74 -7.74
C ARG A 194 -7.98 -0.23 -7.53
N ASP A 195 -9.15 0.36 -7.26
CA ASP A 195 -9.26 1.79 -6.95
C ASP A 195 -8.37 2.20 -5.76
N MET A 196 -8.26 1.36 -4.73
CA MET A 196 -7.43 1.60 -3.57
C MET A 196 -5.94 1.54 -3.94
N LYS A 197 -5.51 0.54 -4.72
CA LYS A 197 -4.14 0.43 -5.24
C LYS A 197 -3.76 1.65 -6.09
N ASP A 198 -4.62 2.05 -7.03
CA ASP A 198 -4.41 3.24 -7.88
C ASP A 198 -4.27 4.52 -7.04
N LEU A 199 -5.05 4.63 -5.96
CA LEU A 199 -4.97 5.78 -5.06
C LEU A 199 -3.66 5.78 -4.25
N ILE A 200 -3.21 4.62 -3.78
CA ILE A 200 -1.93 4.46 -3.07
C ILE A 200 -0.76 4.85 -3.99
N LEU A 201 -0.74 4.37 -5.23
CA LEU A 201 0.28 4.73 -6.23
C LEU A 201 0.29 6.23 -6.51
N ARG A 202 -0.87 6.85 -6.68
CA ARG A 202 -0.99 8.30 -6.86
C ARG A 202 -0.44 9.09 -5.68
N LEU A 203 -0.72 8.67 -4.45
CA LEU A 203 -0.20 9.32 -3.25
C LEU A 203 1.33 9.24 -3.17
N ARG A 204 1.94 8.13 -3.59
CA ARG A 204 3.40 8.03 -3.75
C ARG A 204 3.92 9.01 -4.79
N ASP A 205 3.27 9.08 -5.95
CA ASP A 205 3.67 9.98 -7.04
C ASP A 205 3.53 11.45 -6.64
N GLU A 206 2.64 11.78 -5.68
CA GLU A 206 2.54 13.09 -5.02
C GLU A 206 3.64 13.30 -3.95
N GLY A 207 4.60 12.37 -3.80
CA GLY A 207 5.75 12.47 -2.90
C GLY A 207 5.51 11.94 -1.49
N LYS A 208 4.39 11.25 -1.22
CA LYS A 208 4.15 10.61 0.08
C LYS A 208 5.02 9.37 0.24
N THR A 209 5.48 9.12 1.47
CA THR A 209 6.07 7.84 1.87
C THR A 209 5.00 6.96 2.46
N ILE A 210 4.93 5.69 2.10
CA ILE A 210 3.84 4.81 2.51
C ILE A 210 4.40 3.51 3.08
N LEU A 211 3.98 3.16 4.31
CA LEU A 211 4.15 1.82 4.88
C LEU A 211 2.83 1.08 4.70
N LEU A 212 2.84 0.02 3.90
CA LEU A 212 1.69 -0.81 3.64
C LEU A 212 1.86 -2.16 4.33
N CYS A 213 0.99 -2.50 5.28
CA CYS A 213 0.95 -3.83 5.87
C CYS A 213 -0.14 -4.66 5.22
N SER A 214 0.21 -5.86 4.77
CA SER A 214 -0.74 -6.80 4.21
C SER A 214 -0.31 -8.24 4.43
N HIS A 215 -1.28 -9.14 4.40
CA HIS A 215 -1.06 -10.59 4.28
C HIS A 215 -1.35 -11.08 2.85
N GLN A 216 -1.83 -10.22 1.96
CA GLN A 216 -2.13 -10.52 0.56
C GLN A 216 -0.92 -10.16 -0.31
N LEU A 217 -0.24 -11.20 -0.83
CA LEU A 217 0.99 -11.05 -1.61
C LEU A 217 0.77 -10.28 -2.93
N ALA A 218 -0.35 -10.54 -3.61
CA ALA A 218 -0.68 -9.89 -4.88
C ALA A 218 -0.80 -8.36 -4.72
N ASP A 219 -1.46 -7.89 -3.64
CA ASP A 219 -1.61 -6.45 -3.41
C ASP A 219 -0.28 -5.74 -3.22
N VAL A 220 0.65 -6.39 -2.52
CA VAL A 220 1.98 -5.84 -2.26
C VAL A 220 2.85 -5.86 -3.49
N GLN A 221 2.77 -6.93 -4.28
CA GLN A 221 3.50 -7.05 -5.54
C GLN A 221 3.15 -5.92 -6.52
N ASP A 222 1.88 -5.51 -6.55
CA ASP A 222 1.39 -4.51 -7.50
C ASP A 222 1.78 -3.08 -7.13
N VAL A 223 2.00 -2.77 -5.85
CA VAL A 223 2.18 -1.37 -5.42
C VAL A 223 3.49 -1.08 -4.70
N CYS A 224 4.14 -2.09 -4.08
CA CYS A 224 5.32 -1.84 -3.25
C CYS A 224 6.63 -1.80 -4.06
N ASP A 225 7.50 -0.86 -3.72
CA ASP A 225 8.86 -0.78 -4.26
C ASP A 225 9.80 -1.77 -3.57
N ARG A 226 9.70 -1.86 -2.23
CA ARG A 226 10.47 -2.76 -1.37
C ARG A 226 9.55 -3.42 -0.36
N VAL A 227 9.96 -4.60 0.11
CA VAL A 227 9.20 -5.36 1.10
C VAL A 227 10.11 -5.95 2.18
N ALA A 228 9.55 -6.06 3.38
CA ALA A 228 10.08 -6.86 4.47
C ALA A 228 9.08 -7.98 4.78
N ILE A 229 9.54 -9.22 4.81
CA ILE A 229 8.72 -10.40 5.12
C ILE A 229 8.99 -10.81 6.57
N LEU A 230 7.96 -10.68 7.41
CA LEU A 230 8.00 -11.09 8.81
C LEU A 230 7.37 -12.47 9.02
N HIS A 231 8.05 -13.31 9.78
CA HIS A 231 7.50 -14.59 10.24
C HIS A 231 7.90 -14.85 11.68
N GLN A 232 6.93 -15.13 12.56
CA GLN A 232 7.15 -15.41 13.98
C GLN A 232 8.03 -14.37 14.72
N GLY A 233 7.82 -13.09 14.40
CA GLY A 233 8.55 -11.97 14.99
C GLY A 233 9.97 -11.77 14.48
N GLU A 234 10.36 -12.43 13.39
CA GLU A 234 11.66 -12.29 12.74
C GLU A 234 11.52 -11.78 11.32
N LEU A 235 12.47 -10.95 10.91
CA LEU A 235 12.65 -10.58 9.50
C LEU A 235 13.26 -11.77 8.75
N LYS A 236 12.56 -12.24 7.71
CA LYS A 236 13.02 -13.37 6.89
C LYS A 236 13.66 -12.89 5.60
N GLU A 237 13.06 -11.87 4.95
CA GLU A 237 13.55 -11.31 3.71
C GLU A 237 13.33 -9.79 3.71
N LEU A 238 14.23 -9.06 3.05
CA LEU A 238 14.16 -7.62 2.85
C LEU A 238 14.78 -7.28 1.50
N GLY A 239 14.00 -6.68 0.62
CA GLY A 239 14.53 -6.32 -0.70
C GLY A 239 13.53 -5.59 -1.58
N ARG A 240 13.97 -5.25 -2.79
CA ARG A 240 13.09 -4.75 -3.85
C ARG A 240 12.20 -5.90 -4.34
N VAL A 241 10.92 -5.59 -4.57
CA VAL A 241 9.95 -6.57 -5.07
C VAL A 241 10.45 -7.24 -6.35
N ASP A 242 10.87 -6.43 -7.34
CA ASP A 242 11.39 -6.94 -8.63
C ASP A 242 12.56 -7.92 -8.45
N SER A 243 13.46 -7.63 -7.49
CA SER A 243 14.64 -8.45 -7.25
C SER A 243 14.32 -9.76 -6.54
N LEU A 244 13.39 -9.71 -5.57
CA LEU A 244 12.95 -10.89 -4.82
C LEU A 244 12.13 -11.87 -5.66
N LEU A 245 11.38 -11.35 -6.65
CA LEU A 245 10.55 -12.17 -7.53
C LEU A 245 11.28 -12.66 -8.78
N LYS A 246 12.47 -12.12 -9.07
CA LYS A 246 13.24 -12.51 -10.24
C LYS A 246 13.71 -13.95 -10.10
N MET A 247 13.18 -14.82 -10.94
CA MET A 247 13.69 -16.18 -11.07
C MET A 247 15.03 -16.15 -11.79
N GLN A 248 16.08 -16.68 -11.14
CA GLN A 248 17.38 -16.84 -11.77
C GLN A 248 17.28 -17.95 -12.81
N ASP A 249 17.97 -17.80 -13.92
CA ASP A 249 18.07 -18.80 -15.00
C ASP A 249 16.76 -19.10 -15.76
N VAL A 250 15.70 -18.30 -15.59
CA VAL A 250 14.47 -18.41 -16.39
C VAL A 250 14.28 -17.14 -17.23
N THR A 251 14.13 -17.32 -18.55
CA THR A 251 13.78 -16.24 -19.48
C THR A 251 12.34 -16.43 -19.97
N GLN A 252 11.50 -15.41 -19.75
CA GLN A 252 10.14 -15.40 -20.26
C GLN A 252 10.05 -14.49 -21.49
N ILE A 253 9.53 -15.05 -22.60
CA ILE A 253 9.36 -14.33 -23.87
C ILE A 253 7.87 -14.24 -24.19
N HIS A 254 7.37 -13.02 -24.35
CA HIS A 254 6.01 -12.75 -24.80
C HIS A 254 6.04 -12.43 -26.30
N ALA A 255 5.39 -13.24 -27.10
CA ALA A 255 5.28 -13.04 -28.55
C ALA A 255 3.84 -13.27 -29.01
N SER A 256 3.35 -12.48 -29.95
CA SER A 256 2.03 -12.61 -30.56
C SER A 256 2.16 -12.90 -32.06
N GLY A 257 1.14 -13.55 -32.64
CA GLY A 257 1.08 -13.80 -34.09
C GLY A 257 2.05 -14.86 -34.62
N LEU A 258 2.60 -15.73 -33.72
CA LEU A 258 3.49 -16.81 -34.14
C LEU A 258 2.73 -17.95 -34.81
N SER A 259 3.19 -18.37 -36.01
CA SER A 259 2.74 -19.61 -36.65
C SER A 259 3.30 -20.84 -35.88
N ASP A 260 2.68 -22.02 -36.07
CA ASP A 260 3.16 -23.25 -35.42
C ASP A 260 4.56 -23.65 -35.94
N GLU A 261 4.89 -23.31 -37.18
CA GLU A 261 6.24 -23.48 -37.71
C GLU A 261 7.27 -22.61 -36.99
N ALA A 262 6.92 -21.34 -36.70
CA ALA A 262 7.78 -20.43 -35.93
C ALA A 262 7.99 -20.90 -34.49
N LYS A 263 6.93 -21.42 -33.83
CA LYS A 263 7.01 -22.01 -32.49
C LYS A 263 7.97 -23.21 -32.47
N GLY A 264 7.88 -24.07 -33.51
CA GLY A 264 8.80 -25.22 -33.66
C GLY A 264 10.26 -24.81 -33.81
N LYS A 265 10.55 -23.76 -34.59
CA LYS A 265 11.90 -23.21 -34.76
C LYS A 265 12.44 -22.63 -33.46
N ILE A 266 11.62 -21.88 -32.68
CA ILE A 266 12.00 -21.33 -31.38
C ILE A 266 12.38 -22.45 -30.40
N LYS A 267 11.55 -23.50 -30.32
CA LYS A 267 11.82 -24.65 -29.46
C LYS A 267 13.17 -25.28 -29.82
N LYS A 268 13.43 -25.52 -31.11
CA LYS A 268 14.68 -26.12 -31.60
C LYS A 268 15.91 -25.26 -31.27
N ILE A 269 15.82 -23.92 -31.42
CA ILE A 269 16.91 -22.99 -31.08
C ILE A 269 17.23 -23.05 -29.58
N ILE A 270 16.22 -23.16 -28.71
CA ILE A 270 16.41 -23.24 -27.25
C ILE A 270 17.14 -24.52 -26.91
N GLU A 271 16.72 -25.70 -27.48
CA GLU A 271 17.33 -26.99 -27.25
C GLU A 271 18.78 -27.05 -27.80
N GLU A 272 19.03 -26.48 -28.97
CA GLU A 272 20.36 -26.40 -29.58
C GLU A 272 21.33 -25.50 -28.79
N SER A 273 20.78 -24.50 -28.06
CA SER A 273 21.55 -23.62 -27.17
C SER A 273 21.84 -24.25 -25.80
N GLY A 274 21.38 -25.48 -25.53
CA GLY A 274 21.53 -26.16 -24.24
C GLY A 274 20.49 -25.72 -23.20
N GLY A 275 19.46 -24.96 -23.61
CA GLY A 275 18.34 -24.59 -22.76
C GLY A 275 17.23 -25.63 -22.75
N GLU A 276 16.34 -25.55 -21.77
CA GLU A 276 15.13 -26.38 -21.67
C GLU A 276 13.89 -25.52 -21.82
N LEU A 277 13.00 -25.85 -22.77
CA LEU A 277 11.72 -25.18 -22.92
C LEU A 277 10.73 -25.70 -21.88
N GLN A 278 10.54 -24.95 -20.81
CA GLN A 278 9.63 -25.33 -19.72
C GLN A 278 8.14 -25.18 -20.09
N ARG A 279 7.78 -24.13 -20.85
CA ARG A 279 6.38 -23.84 -21.19
C ARG A 279 6.26 -23.03 -22.48
N MET A 280 5.32 -23.42 -23.36
CA MET A 280 4.93 -22.67 -24.55
C MET A 280 3.42 -22.83 -24.74
N ASP A 281 2.65 -21.89 -24.25
CA ASP A 281 1.19 -21.86 -24.34
C ASP A 281 0.67 -20.44 -24.50
N ASN A 282 -0.62 -20.31 -24.70
CA ASN A 282 -1.25 -18.99 -24.71
C ASN A 282 -1.45 -18.52 -23.27
N PRO A 283 -1.04 -17.28 -22.94
CA PRO A 283 -1.29 -16.71 -21.62
C PRO A 283 -2.80 -16.68 -21.36
N THR A 284 -3.20 -17.01 -20.15
CA THR A 284 -4.55 -16.88 -19.68
C THR A 284 -4.67 -15.57 -18.88
N THR A 285 -5.76 -14.84 -19.08
CA THR A 285 -6.12 -13.72 -18.20
C THR A 285 -6.60 -14.25 -16.85
N THR A 286 -6.49 -13.45 -15.80
CA THR A 286 -7.05 -13.82 -14.50
C THR A 286 -8.56 -13.61 -14.47
N MET A 287 -9.28 -14.30 -13.57
CA MET A 287 -10.70 -14.06 -13.35
C MET A 287 -10.97 -12.61 -12.89
N GLU A 288 -10.01 -12.00 -12.19
CA GLU A 288 -10.06 -10.61 -11.76
C GLU A 288 -10.00 -9.66 -12.96
N ASP A 289 -9.03 -9.86 -13.87
CA ASP A 289 -8.91 -9.03 -15.08
C ASP A 289 -10.15 -9.18 -15.98
N LEU A 290 -10.64 -10.41 -16.17
CA LEU A 290 -11.87 -10.67 -16.93
C LEU A 290 -13.08 -9.95 -16.30
N PHE A 291 -13.23 -10.00 -14.98
CA PHE A 291 -14.29 -9.30 -14.27
C PHE A 291 -14.19 -7.79 -14.46
N LEU A 292 -12.99 -7.23 -14.31
CA LEU A 292 -12.74 -5.80 -14.49
C LEU A 292 -13.03 -5.33 -15.93
N ASP A 293 -12.70 -6.14 -16.93
CA ASP A 293 -12.99 -5.82 -18.33
C ASP A 293 -14.50 -5.84 -18.62
N ILE A 294 -15.24 -6.82 -18.09
CA ILE A 294 -16.70 -6.90 -18.18
C ILE A 294 -17.37 -5.67 -17.53
N VAL A 295 -16.90 -5.26 -16.34
CA VAL A 295 -17.44 -4.09 -15.64
C VAL A 295 -17.18 -2.81 -16.44
N LYS A 296 -15.95 -2.60 -16.94
CA LYS A 296 -15.62 -1.44 -17.79
C LYS A 296 -16.46 -1.37 -19.07
N GLU A 297 -16.66 -2.51 -19.74
CA GLU A 297 -17.51 -2.55 -20.94
C GLU A 297 -18.97 -2.19 -20.61
N SER A 298 -19.49 -2.60 -19.44
CA SER A 298 -20.84 -2.28 -19.00
C SER A 298 -21.03 -0.79 -18.68
N GLU A 299 -20.01 -0.13 -18.13
CA GLU A 299 -20.01 1.32 -17.89
C GLU A 299 -19.94 2.14 -19.17
N LEU A 300 -19.21 1.66 -20.17
CA LEU A 300 -19.10 2.31 -21.48
C LEU A 300 -20.37 2.15 -22.34
N ARG A 301 -21.28 1.23 -22.01
CA ARG A 301 -22.56 0.99 -22.69
C ARG A 301 -23.76 1.04 -21.73
N PRO A 302 -24.06 2.20 -21.09
CA PRO A 302 -25.25 2.32 -20.26
C PRO A 302 -26.49 2.33 -21.17
N GLY A 303 -27.19 1.18 -21.30
CA GLY A 303 -28.50 1.20 -22.00
C GLY A 303 -28.95 -0.05 -22.76
N ARG A 304 -28.18 -1.13 -22.85
CA ARG A 304 -28.71 -2.40 -23.37
C ARG A 304 -29.21 -3.30 -22.22
N ARG A 305 -30.39 -3.00 -21.68
CA ARG A 305 -31.19 -4.01 -20.99
C ARG A 305 -31.55 -5.06 -22.03
N GLY A 306 -31.06 -6.29 -21.85
CA GLY A 306 -31.40 -7.42 -22.68
C GLY A 306 -32.92 -7.64 -22.66
N GLY A 307 -33.56 -7.30 -23.77
CA GLY A 307 -34.90 -7.77 -24.04
C GLY A 307 -34.83 -9.28 -24.21
N ARG A 308 -35.26 -10.05 -23.20
CA ARG A 308 -35.72 -11.40 -23.42
C ARG A 308 -37.00 -11.27 -24.20
N GLY A 309 -36.97 -11.50 -25.52
CA GLY A 309 -38.13 -11.83 -26.30
C GLY A 309 -38.57 -13.22 -25.93
N GLU A 310 -39.75 -13.29 -25.34
CA GLU A 310 -40.57 -14.50 -25.36
C GLU A 310 -40.95 -14.80 -26.81
N ASN A 311 -40.64 -16.01 -27.25
CA ASN A 311 -41.55 -16.86 -28.07
C ASN A 311 -41.08 -18.30 -27.93
#